data_397c178344fc809d44d097557a62f55f
#
_entry.id   397c178344fc809d44d097557a62f55f
#
_cell.length_a   1.000
_cell.length_b   1.000
_cell.length_c   1.000
_cell.angle_alpha   90.00
_cell.angle_beta   90.00
_cell.angle_gamma   90.00
#
_symmetry.space_group_name_H-M   'P 1'
#
loop_
_entity.id
_entity.type
_entity.pdbx_description
1 polymer ?
#
loop_
_entity_poly.entity_id
_entity_poly.type
_entity_poly.pdbx_seq_one_letter_code
_entity_poly.pdbx_strand_id
1 'polypeptide(L)'
;MQSHRDWLLSLHGSVCAYCGTETPPEVITLDHVRPRRGQTAYDRPDNLVLACRECNAAKADTPLVAFLMQKRARGVFLLHYGDHLSEPLKELAKQASERPILQKETER
;
A
#
# COMPACT_ATOMS: atom_id res chain seq x y z
N MET A 1 -8.66 16.79 16.60
CA MET A 1 -7.42 16.41 15.91
C MET A 1 -7.73 15.32 14.90
N GLN A 2 -7.20 15.43 13.70
CA GLN A 2 -7.50 14.50 12.66
C GLN A 2 -6.66 13.23 12.85
N SER A 3 -7.29 12.07 12.76
CA SER A 3 -6.55 10.81 12.84
C SER A 3 -5.79 10.57 11.52
N HIS A 4 -4.82 9.66 11.56
CA HIS A 4 -4.10 9.29 10.34
C HIS A 4 -5.05 8.75 9.28
N ARG A 5 -6.04 7.95 9.71
CA ARG A 5 -7.03 7.41 8.79
C ARG A 5 -7.83 8.53 8.13
N ASP A 6 -8.31 9.49 8.93
CA ASP A 6 -9.09 10.60 8.40
C ASP A 6 -8.25 11.45 7.46
N TRP A 7 -6.99 11.66 7.80
CA TRP A 7 -6.08 12.42 6.96
C TRP A 7 -5.90 11.74 5.59
N LEU A 8 -5.69 10.41 5.59
CA LEU A 8 -5.52 9.69 4.33
C LEU A 8 -6.80 9.70 3.51
N LEU A 9 -7.95 9.59 4.17
CA LEU A 9 -9.22 9.69 3.45
C LEU A 9 -9.38 11.05 2.80
N SER A 10 -8.95 12.11 3.47
CA SER A 10 -9.07 13.45 2.89
C SER A 10 -8.08 13.67 1.74
N LEU A 11 -6.92 13.00 1.76
CA LEU A 11 -5.95 13.16 0.68
C LEU A 11 -6.33 12.34 -0.55
N HIS A 12 -6.77 11.13 -0.38
CA HIS A 12 -6.89 10.16 -1.47
C HIS A 12 -8.29 9.65 -1.70
N GLY A 13 -9.21 9.94 -0.79
CA GLY A 13 -10.52 9.29 -0.81
C GLY A 13 -10.40 7.86 -0.30
N SER A 14 -11.49 7.13 -0.40
CA SER A 14 -11.54 5.77 0.15
C SER A 14 -11.14 4.76 -0.93
N VAL A 15 -9.84 4.75 -1.27
CA VAL A 15 -9.32 3.84 -2.28
C VAL A 15 -8.13 3.08 -1.70
N CYS A 16 -7.96 1.86 -2.17
CA CYS A 16 -6.85 1.02 -1.73
C CYS A 16 -5.54 1.49 -2.36
N ALA A 17 -4.51 1.60 -1.53
CA ALA A 17 -3.19 2.04 -2.00
C ALA A 17 -2.53 1.01 -2.92
N TYR A 18 -2.90 -0.26 -2.83
CA TYR A 18 -2.21 -1.32 -3.55
C TYR A 18 -2.92 -1.76 -4.81
N CYS A 19 -4.23 -1.58 -4.91
CA CYS A 19 -4.96 -2.03 -6.11
C CYS A 19 -5.85 -0.95 -6.71
N GLY A 20 -5.94 0.22 -6.07
CA GLY A 20 -6.71 1.34 -6.61
C GLY A 20 -8.21 1.16 -6.55
N THR A 21 -8.71 0.11 -5.92
CA THR A 21 -10.15 -0.13 -5.89
C THR A 21 -10.83 0.81 -4.89
N GLU A 22 -11.93 1.44 -5.30
CA GLU A 22 -12.74 2.20 -4.36
C GLU A 22 -13.37 1.24 -3.37
N THR A 23 -13.29 1.59 -2.10
CA THR A 23 -13.73 0.73 -1.01
C THR A 23 -14.55 1.58 -0.06
N PRO A 24 -15.68 1.08 0.44
CA PRO A 24 -16.46 1.87 1.39
C PRO A 24 -15.61 2.26 2.61
N PRO A 25 -15.75 3.51 3.09
CA PRO A 25 -14.95 3.95 4.24
C PRO A 25 -15.14 3.07 5.47
N GLU A 26 -16.29 2.41 5.58
CA GLU A 26 -16.56 1.57 6.74
C GLU A 26 -15.70 0.33 6.77
N VAL A 27 -15.19 -0.11 5.63
CA VAL A 27 -14.44 -1.37 5.57
C VAL A 27 -13.00 -1.19 5.10
N ILE A 28 -12.61 0.00 4.64
CA ILE A 28 -11.21 0.21 4.27
C ILE A 28 -10.37 0.30 5.54
N THR A 29 -9.17 -0.26 5.53
CA THR A 29 -8.36 -0.38 6.73
C THR A 29 -7.09 0.44 6.65
N LEU A 30 -6.62 0.89 7.80
CA LEU A 30 -5.32 1.55 7.90
C LEU A 30 -4.25 0.46 7.94
N ASP A 31 -3.27 0.56 7.05
CA ASP A 31 -2.24 -0.45 6.91
C ASP A 31 -0.86 0.17 7.09
N HIS A 32 0.00 -0.52 7.82
CA HIS A 32 1.41 -0.14 7.93
C HIS A 32 2.13 -0.79 6.75
N VAL A 33 2.69 0.02 5.84
CA VAL A 33 3.37 -0.54 4.67
C VAL A 33 4.47 -1.49 5.13
N ARG A 34 5.36 -1.03 6.04
CA ARG A 34 6.24 -1.96 6.74
C ARG A 34 5.55 -2.39 8.01
N PRO A 35 5.37 -3.69 8.24
CA PRO A 35 4.61 -4.17 9.39
C PRO A 35 5.17 -3.64 10.71
N ARG A 36 4.25 -3.26 11.59
CA ARG A 36 4.60 -2.66 12.86
C ARG A 36 5.23 -3.65 13.84
N ARG A 37 4.72 -4.84 13.89
CA ARG A 37 5.22 -5.92 14.76
C ARG A 37 5.43 -5.45 16.20
N GLY A 38 4.48 -4.67 16.71
CA GLY A 38 4.53 -4.18 18.08
C GLY A 38 5.42 -2.98 18.32
N GLN A 39 6.09 -2.45 17.29
CA GLN A 39 6.99 -1.32 17.46
C GLN A 39 6.34 -0.04 17.00
N THR A 40 6.21 0.91 17.92
CA THR A 40 5.54 2.17 17.63
C THR A 40 6.32 3.05 16.65
N ALA A 41 7.60 2.75 16.42
CA ALA A 41 8.39 3.51 15.46
C ALA A 41 7.81 3.42 14.05
N TYR A 42 7.00 2.41 13.77
CA TYR A 42 6.38 2.25 12.46
C TYR A 42 5.01 2.91 12.36
N ASP A 43 4.55 3.61 13.41
CA ASP A 43 3.27 4.32 13.37
C ASP A 43 3.39 5.71 12.77
N ARG A 44 4.36 5.95 11.93
CA ARG A 44 4.59 7.26 11.32
C ARG A 44 3.68 7.45 10.11
N PRO A 45 3.22 8.68 9.86
CA PRO A 45 2.39 8.94 8.67
C PRO A 45 3.04 8.48 7.37
N ASP A 46 4.38 8.56 7.28
CA ASP A 46 5.08 8.17 6.06
C ASP A 46 5.24 6.65 5.92
N ASN A 47 4.55 5.89 6.75
CA ASN A 47 4.48 4.43 6.65
C ASN A 47 3.04 3.93 6.62
N LEU A 48 2.07 4.81 6.48
CA LEU A 48 0.66 4.43 6.59
C LEU A 48 -0.09 4.68 5.29
N VAL A 49 -0.95 3.74 4.93
CA VAL A 49 -1.82 3.85 3.75
C VAL A 49 -3.16 3.24 4.11
N LEU A 50 -4.15 3.42 3.22
CA LEU A 50 -5.41 2.72 3.34
C LEU A 50 -5.41 1.53 2.38
N ALA A 51 -5.94 0.41 2.82
CA ALA A 51 -5.95 -0.81 2.03
C ALA A 51 -7.30 -1.50 2.12
N CYS A 52 -7.72 -2.10 1.01
CA CYS A 52 -8.95 -2.90 1.02
C CYS A 52 -8.69 -4.23 1.72
N ARG A 53 -9.78 -4.92 2.06
CA ARG A 53 -9.67 -6.16 2.82
C ARG A 53 -8.89 -7.23 2.07
N GLU A 54 -9.10 -7.33 0.76
CA GLU A 54 -8.41 -8.34 -0.04
C GLU A 54 -6.91 -8.11 -0.05
N CYS A 55 -6.48 -6.87 -0.26
CA CYS A 55 -5.05 -6.57 -0.27
C CYS A 55 -4.45 -6.73 1.12
N ASN A 56 -5.18 -6.31 2.15
CA ASN A 56 -4.71 -6.44 3.51
C ASN A 56 -4.54 -7.93 3.86
N ALA A 57 -5.48 -8.76 3.46
CA ALA A 57 -5.38 -10.21 3.71
C ALA A 57 -4.22 -10.83 2.94
N ALA A 58 -4.06 -10.42 1.68
CA ALA A 58 -2.96 -10.96 0.87
C ALA A 58 -1.60 -10.53 1.43
N LYS A 59 -1.54 -9.33 1.99
CA LYS A 59 -0.28 -8.82 2.54
C LYS A 59 0.07 -9.47 3.87
N ALA A 60 -0.91 -9.68 4.72
CA ALA A 60 -0.85 -10.30 6.04
C ALA A 60 0.58 -10.67 6.49
N ASP A 61 0.97 -11.93 6.33
CA ASP A 61 2.27 -12.42 6.78
C ASP A 61 3.31 -12.41 5.68
N THR A 62 2.98 -11.90 4.50
CA THR A 62 3.92 -11.89 3.37
C THR A 62 4.92 -10.77 3.55
N PRO A 63 6.21 -11.02 3.40
CA PRO A 63 7.19 -9.92 3.43
C PRO A 63 6.84 -8.85 2.41
N LEU A 64 7.06 -7.59 2.77
CA LEU A 64 6.65 -6.47 1.94
C LEU A 64 7.16 -6.57 0.52
N VAL A 65 8.46 -6.88 0.36
CA VAL A 65 9.05 -6.96 -0.97
C VAL A 65 8.34 -8.04 -1.79
N ALA A 66 8.10 -9.20 -1.19
CA ALA A 66 7.42 -10.29 -1.90
C ALA A 66 5.99 -9.90 -2.27
N PHE A 67 5.28 -9.23 -1.37
CA PHE A 67 3.92 -8.78 -1.65
C PHE A 67 3.88 -7.85 -2.86
N LEU A 68 4.78 -6.87 -2.89
CA LEU A 68 4.81 -5.91 -4.00
C LEU A 68 5.26 -6.59 -5.29
N MET A 69 6.19 -7.54 -5.20
CA MET A 69 6.71 -8.18 -6.40
C MET A 69 5.78 -9.23 -6.99
N GLN A 70 4.77 -9.68 -6.24
CA GLN A 70 3.81 -10.63 -6.77
C GLN A 70 2.97 -10.05 -7.90
N LYS A 71 2.68 -8.75 -7.85
CA LYS A 71 1.90 -8.09 -8.88
C LYS A 71 2.50 -6.72 -9.14
N ARG A 72 3.00 -6.51 -10.32
CA ARG A 72 3.61 -5.24 -10.70
C ARG A 72 2.67 -4.07 -10.43
N ALA A 73 1.37 -4.28 -10.64
CA ALA A 73 0.38 -3.22 -10.41
C ALA A 73 0.40 -2.70 -8.99
N ARG A 74 0.78 -3.54 -8.01
CA ARG A 74 0.86 -3.07 -6.63
C ARG A 74 1.89 -1.97 -6.45
N GLY A 75 3.03 -2.09 -7.12
CA GLY A 75 4.03 -1.04 -7.08
C GLY A 75 3.56 0.22 -7.78
N VAL A 76 2.87 0.07 -8.93
CA VAL A 76 2.36 1.20 -9.67
C VAL A 76 1.35 2.00 -8.83
N PHE A 77 0.36 1.32 -8.24
CA PHE A 77 -0.64 2.00 -7.44
C PHE A 77 -0.03 2.63 -6.19
N LEU A 78 0.86 1.90 -5.51
CA LEU A 78 1.48 2.43 -4.30
C LEU A 78 2.33 3.65 -4.61
N LEU A 79 3.03 3.66 -5.74
CA LEU A 79 3.83 4.81 -6.14
C LEU A 79 2.94 6.04 -6.36
N HIS A 80 1.82 5.86 -7.03
CA HIS A 80 0.89 6.98 -7.23
C HIS A 80 0.25 7.45 -5.94
N TYR A 81 -0.12 6.53 -5.07
CA TYR A 81 -0.77 6.86 -3.82
C TYR A 81 0.19 7.53 -2.85
N GLY A 82 1.44 7.13 -2.89
CA GLY A 82 2.35 7.28 -1.77
C GLY A 82 3.27 8.48 -1.78
N ASP A 83 2.84 9.65 -2.26
CA ASP A 83 3.69 10.84 -2.19
C ASP A 83 4.15 11.12 -0.78
N HIS A 84 3.33 10.81 0.21
CA HIS A 84 3.63 11.09 1.62
C HIS A 84 4.54 10.02 2.24
N LEU A 85 4.81 8.93 1.53
CA LEU A 85 5.59 7.84 2.10
C LEU A 85 7.06 8.21 2.18
N SER A 86 7.78 7.52 3.07
CA SER A 86 9.22 7.73 3.21
C SER A 86 9.94 7.40 1.90
N GLU A 87 11.12 7.99 1.71
CA GLU A 87 11.88 7.76 0.49
C GLU A 87 12.19 6.29 0.24
N PRO A 88 12.62 5.51 1.26
CA PRO A 88 12.85 4.09 1.01
C PRO A 88 11.61 3.35 0.53
N LEU A 89 10.43 3.72 1.03
CA LEU A 89 9.20 3.06 0.58
C LEU A 89 8.83 3.48 -0.83
N LYS A 90 9.01 4.75 -1.17
CA LYS A 90 8.76 5.20 -2.54
C LYS A 90 9.72 4.53 -3.51
N GLU A 91 10.97 4.36 -3.12
CA GLU A 91 11.94 3.69 -3.97
C GLU A 91 11.56 2.22 -4.18
N LEU A 92 11.09 1.56 -3.13
CA LEU A 92 10.66 0.17 -3.24
C LEU A 92 9.47 0.05 -4.18
N ALA A 93 8.50 0.95 -4.06
CA ALA A 93 7.33 0.94 -4.95
C ALA A 93 7.75 1.17 -6.39
N LYS A 94 8.70 2.08 -6.61
CA LYS A 94 9.20 2.37 -7.94
C LYS A 94 9.87 1.14 -8.55
N GLN A 95 10.72 0.47 -7.77
CA GLN A 95 11.38 -0.74 -8.26
C GLN A 95 10.36 -1.82 -8.62
N ALA A 96 9.34 -1.98 -7.81
CA ALA A 96 8.31 -2.97 -8.10
C ALA A 96 7.52 -2.60 -9.35
N SER A 97 7.27 -1.31 -9.57
CA SER A 97 6.51 -0.86 -10.73
C SER A 97 7.31 -0.99 -12.03
N GLU A 98 8.65 -1.00 -11.93
CA GLU A 98 9.50 -1.00 -13.11
C GLU A 98 10.03 -2.39 -13.46
N ARG A 99 9.77 -3.40 -12.65
CA ARG A 99 10.29 -4.73 -12.96
C ARG A 99 9.68 -5.26 -14.25
N PRO A 100 10.39 -6.15 -14.96
CA PRO A 100 9.86 -6.68 -16.22
C PRO A 100 8.53 -7.41 -16.01
N ILE A 101 7.64 -7.28 -17.00
CA ILE A 101 6.36 -7.98 -16.95
C ILE A 101 6.60 -9.41 -17.35
N LEU A 102 6.26 -10.35 -16.47
CA LEU A 102 6.37 -11.76 -16.77
C LEU A 102 5.16 -12.18 -17.60
N GLN A 103 5.36 -13.23 -18.39
CA GLN A 103 4.31 -13.66 -19.29
C GLN A 103 3.00 -13.95 -18.55
N LYS A 104 3.07 -14.62 -17.42
CA LYS A 104 1.86 -14.95 -16.72
C LYS A 104 1.19 -13.74 -16.06
N GLU A 105 1.88 -12.60 -16.00
CA GLU A 105 1.23 -11.41 -15.47
C GLU A 105 0.44 -10.70 -16.54
N THR A 106 0.65 -10.95 -17.79
CA THR A 106 -0.10 -10.27 -18.85
C THR A 106 -1.43 -10.91 -19.11
N GLU A 107 -1.67 -12.06 -18.50
CA GLU A 107 -2.90 -12.70 -18.67
C GLU A 107 -3.84 -12.22 -17.71
N ARG A 108 -4.56 -11.88 -17.51
CA ARG A 108 -5.40 -11.40 -16.55
C ARG A 108 -6.59 -12.10 -16.40
#